data_2e727c35fc477be21a611dcc27ee0384
#
_entry.id   2e727c35fc477be21a611dcc27ee0384
#
_cell.length_a   1.000
_cell.length_b   1.000
_cell.length_c   1.000
_cell.angle_alpha   90.00
_cell.angle_beta   90.00
_cell.angle_gamma   90.00
#
_symmetry.space_group_name_H-M   'P 1'
#
loop_
_entity.id
_entity.type
_entity.pdbx_description
1 polymer ?
#
loop_
_entity_poly.entity_id
_entity_poly.type
_entity_poly.pdbx_seq_one_letter_code
_entity_poly.pdbx_strand_id
1 'polypeptide(L)'
;GDFDVEILENVKKGLFKKPLCRIRVYYGKDEEETVEEDIEVESENEERAEKGSCLQPISDVERKTLEFLNTLIEKMGYEGEATINFRRESKVGINIDSPDSSYIIGRKGKNLDAIQLIANVFAGNIDPDIKVVVDSEDYRMRHEEQIVRNAYKTAEIVRRTGKSRLLDPMNPFERRLVHTALNDFEGVETKSEGEGLYKQVRIISVK
;
A
#
# COMPACT_ATOMS: atom_id res chain seq x y z
N GLY A 1 14.24 24.62 35.34
CA GLY A 1 13.80 25.73 34.50
C GLY A 1 12.42 25.42 34.03
N ASP A 2 11.51 26.36 34.15
CA ASP A 2 10.14 26.22 33.65
C ASP A 2 10.20 26.34 32.13
N PHE A 3 9.50 25.44 31.43
CA PHE A 3 9.32 25.48 30.00
C PHE A 3 7.81 25.44 29.69
N ASP A 4 7.40 26.21 28.69
CA ASP A 4 6.03 26.20 28.17
C ASP A 4 5.99 25.45 26.84
N VAL A 5 4.96 24.65 26.66
CA VAL A 5 4.76 23.83 25.45
C VAL A 5 3.43 24.19 24.79
N GLU A 6 3.48 24.67 23.58
CA GLU A 6 2.31 24.95 22.76
C GLU A 6 2.13 23.88 21.68
N ILE A 7 0.95 23.26 21.63
CA ILE A 7 0.62 22.28 20.59
C ILE A 7 0.05 23.03 19.39
N LEU A 8 0.81 23.10 18.30
CA LEU A 8 0.42 23.81 17.08
C LEU A 8 -0.55 23.01 16.20
N GLU A 9 -0.32 21.71 16.08
CA GLU A 9 -1.19 20.80 15.31
C GLU A 9 -1.23 19.43 15.96
N ASN A 10 -2.43 18.86 16.05
CA ASN A 10 -2.64 17.48 16.49
C ASN A 10 -3.56 16.79 15.48
N VAL A 11 -2.97 16.12 14.50
CA VAL A 11 -3.71 15.35 13.52
C VAL A 11 -3.98 13.95 14.07
N LYS A 12 -5.23 13.68 14.43
CA LYS A 12 -5.66 12.37 14.92
C LYS A 12 -5.49 11.29 13.85
N LYS A 13 -5.01 10.13 14.31
CA LYS A 13 -4.78 8.91 13.54
C LYS A 13 -5.90 8.61 12.54
N GLY A 14 -5.64 8.71 11.24
CA GLY A 14 -6.38 7.96 10.22
C GLY A 14 -5.73 6.58 10.08
N LEU A 15 -6.46 5.59 9.58
CA LEU A 15 -6.07 4.17 9.53
C LEU A 15 -4.71 3.91 8.84
N PHE A 16 -4.18 4.90 8.09
CA PHE A 16 -2.92 4.84 7.33
C PHE A 16 -2.10 6.15 7.36
N LYS A 17 -2.43 7.11 8.24
CA LYS A 17 -1.60 8.31 8.40
C LYS A 17 -0.95 8.28 9.77
N LYS A 18 0.38 8.49 9.79
CA LYS A 18 1.14 8.67 11.04
C LYS A 18 0.56 9.87 11.81
N PRO A 19 0.37 9.77 13.12
CA PRO A 19 0.01 10.93 13.93
C PRO A 19 1.16 11.94 13.84
N LEU A 20 0.86 13.12 13.32
CA LEU A 20 1.78 14.25 13.32
C LEU A 20 1.38 15.17 14.47
N CYS A 21 2.29 15.39 15.40
CA CYS A 21 2.13 16.37 16.45
C CYS A 21 3.23 17.42 16.28
N ARG A 22 2.87 18.65 15.98
CA ARG A 22 3.81 19.78 16.01
C ARG A 22 3.68 20.47 17.36
N ILE A 23 4.80 20.52 18.07
CA ILE A 23 4.89 21.22 19.36
C ILE A 23 5.93 22.33 19.23
N ARG A 24 5.66 23.45 19.89
CA ARG A 24 6.63 24.53 20.07
C ARG A 24 6.98 24.58 21.56
N VAL A 25 8.26 24.47 21.86
CA VAL A 25 8.77 24.53 23.23
C VAL A 25 9.48 25.85 23.44
N TYR A 26 9.04 26.61 24.44
CA TYR A 26 9.69 27.85 24.85
C TYR A 26 10.61 27.56 26.03
N TYR A 27 11.91 27.84 25.89
CA TYR A 27 12.90 27.65 26.92
C TYR A 27 13.60 28.97 27.23
N GLY A 28 13.44 29.45 28.47
CA GLY A 28 14.13 30.64 28.97
C GLY A 28 13.44 31.96 28.64
N LYS A 29 13.45 32.90 29.57
CA LYS A 29 13.11 34.29 29.32
C LYS A 29 14.31 34.97 28.67
N ASP A 30 14.03 35.71 27.61
CA ASP A 30 14.90 36.58 26.83
C ASP A 30 15.77 35.90 25.76
N GLU A 31 15.37 36.21 24.53
CA GLU A 31 15.91 36.00 23.19
C GLU A 31 15.13 34.99 22.35
N GLU A 32 14.44 35.52 21.31
CA GLU A 32 13.75 34.76 20.28
C GLU A 32 14.80 34.07 19.36
N GLU A 33 15.18 32.85 19.68
CA GLU A 33 15.72 31.92 18.70
C GLU A 33 14.70 30.82 18.45
N THR A 34 14.02 30.93 17.31
CA THR A 34 13.16 29.85 16.80
C THR A 34 14.02 28.72 16.30
N VAL A 35 14.25 27.71 17.13
CA VAL A 35 14.81 26.43 16.68
C VAL A 35 13.62 25.53 16.33
N GLU A 36 13.38 25.36 15.04
CA GLU A 36 12.49 24.31 14.55
C GLU A 36 13.26 22.98 14.57
N GLU A 37 13.24 22.25 15.67
CA GLU A 37 13.66 20.85 15.69
C GLU A 37 12.47 19.95 15.41
N ASP A 38 12.46 19.39 14.19
CA ASP A 38 11.60 18.26 13.85
C ASP A 38 12.16 17.00 14.56
N ILE A 39 11.59 16.66 15.72
CA ILE A 39 11.92 15.38 16.38
C ILE A 39 11.21 14.27 15.61
N GLU A 40 11.93 13.68 14.66
CA GLU A 40 11.55 12.42 14.05
C GLU A 40 11.74 11.28 15.06
N VAL A 41 10.64 10.73 15.57
CA VAL A 41 10.68 9.46 16.29
C VAL A 41 10.87 8.37 15.25
N GLU A 42 12.10 7.90 15.10
CA GLU A 42 12.41 6.69 14.34
C GLU A 42 11.72 5.49 15.01
N SER A 43 10.54 5.11 14.51
CA SER A 43 10.08 3.75 14.61
C SER A 43 10.44 3.07 13.29
N GLU A 44 11.38 2.15 13.35
CA GLU A 44 11.71 1.24 12.26
C GLU A 44 10.45 0.61 11.69
N ASN A 45 9.99 1.15 10.58
CA ASN A 45 9.19 0.48 9.58
C ASN A 45 9.42 1.21 8.26
N GLU A 46 10.25 0.57 7.45
CA GLU A 46 10.59 0.94 6.09
C GLU A 46 9.33 1.07 5.24
N GLU A 47 8.87 2.29 5.03
CA GLU A 47 8.07 2.69 3.87
C GLU A 47 8.00 4.23 3.81
N ARG A 48 9.16 4.86 3.64
CA ARG A 48 9.23 6.21 3.10
C ARG A 48 9.44 6.07 1.60
N ALA A 49 8.35 6.09 0.85
CA ALA A 49 8.42 6.35 -0.58
C ALA A 49 9.00 7.77 -0.75
N GLU A 50 10.31 7.86 -0.83
CA GLU A 50 10.97 9.05 -1.34
C GLU A 50 10.48 9.24 -2.79
N LYS A 51 9.66 10.26 -3.00
CA LYS A 51 9.55 10.94 -4.29
C LYS A 51 10.88 11.64 -4.58
N GLY A 52 11.93 10.86 -4.63
CA GLY A 52 13.28 11.29 -4.83
C GLY A 52 13.91 10.52 -5.96
N SER A 53 14.17 11.22 -7.04
CA SER A 53 15.07 10.86 -8.13
C SER A 53 14.42 10.44 -9.45
N CYS A 54 13.60 11.32 -9.99
CA CYS A 54 13.33 11.35 -11.44
C CYS A 54 14.52 11.90 -12.26
N LEU A 55 15.69 12.18 -11.62
CA LEU A 55 16.84 12.82 -12.23
C LEU A 55 17.97 11.84 -12.63
N GLN A 56 17.85 10.56 -12.33
CA GLN A 56 18.83 9.59 -12.82
C GLN A 56 18.46 9.13 -14.23
N PRO A 57 19.45 8.98 -15.13
CA PRO A 57 19.20 8.47 -16.48
C PRO A 57 18.54 7.09 -16.38
N ILE A 58 17.53 6.88 -17.24
CA ILE A 58 16.81 5.60 -17.33
C ILE A 58 17.81 4.52 -17.72
N SER A 59 17.89 3.44 -16.93
CA SER A 59 18.76 2.31 -17.24
C SER A 59 18.26 1.57 -18.50
N ASP A 60 19.14 0.82 -19.14
CA ASP A 60 18.79 0.05 -20.35
C ASP A 60 17.68 -0.98 -20.08
N VAL A 61 17.70 -1.58 -18.89
CA VAL A 61 16.67 -2.52 -18.44
C VAL A 61 15.32 -1.82 -18.24
N GLU A 62 15.31 -0.67 -17.57
CA GLU A 62 14.11 0.14 -17.35
C GLU A 62 13.47 0.56 -18.67
N ARG A 63 14.28 1.10 -19.60
CA ARG A 63 13.81 1.52 -20.93
C ARG A 63 13.17 0.37 -21.69
N LYS A 64 13.85 -0.78 -21.79
CA LYS A 64 13.33 -1.96 -22.46
C LYS A 64 12.06 -2.51 -21.80
N THR A 65 11.97 -2.43 -20.47
CA THR A 65 10.78 -2.87 -19.73
C THR A 65 9.60 -1.94 -19.98
N LEU A 66 9.81 -0.62 -20.04
CA LEU A 66 8.76 0.32 -20.42
C LEU A 66 8.27 0.11 -21.85
N GLU A 67 9.19 -0.04 -22.81
CA GLU A 67 8.86 -0.34 -24.22
C GLU A 67 8.06 -1.66 -24.33
N PHE A 68 8.47 -2.68 -23.59
CA PHE A 68 7.76 -3.95 -23.51
C PHE A 68 6.34 -3.78 -22.95
N LEU A 69 6.16 -3.07 -21.85
CA LEU A 69 4.85 -2.83 -21.23
C LEU A 69 3.93 -2.02 -22.16
N ASN A 70 4.43 -0.97 -22.78
CA ASN A 70 3.66 -0.18 -23.75
C ASN A 70 3.20 -1.04 -24.93
N THR A 71 4.10 -1.87 -25.49
CA THR A 71 3.77 -2.80 -26.56
C THR A 71 2.74 -3.86 -26.10
N LEU A 72 2.85 -4.33 -24.87
CA LEU A 72 1.91 -5.30 -24.30
C LEU A 72 0.50 -4.70 -24.18
N ILE A 73 0.38 -3.47 -23.64
CA ILE A 73 -0.89 -2.76 -23.49
C ILE A 73 -1.54 -2.52 -24.86
N GLU A 74 -0.77 -2.07 -25.85
CA GLU A 74 -1.22 -1.87 -27.22
C GLU A 74 -1.74 -3.18 -27.84
N LYS A 75 -0.98 -4.29 -27.67
CA LYS A 75 -1.38 -5.62 -28.17
C LYS A 75 -2.61 -6.20 -27.45
N MET A 76 -2.87 -5.79 -26.22
CA MET A 76 -4.12 -6.09 -25.52
C MET A 76 -5.31 -5.27 -26.05
N GLY A 77 -5.05 -4.28 -26.92
CA GLY A 77 -6.09 -3.45 -27.54
C GLY A 77 -6.50 -2.26 -26.68
N TYR A 78 -5.68 -1.85 -25.71
CA TYR A 78 -5.93 -0.71 -24.85
C TYR A 78 -4.96 0.43 -25.12
N GLU A 79 -5.40 1.65 -24.87
CA GLU A 79 -4.56 2.83 -24.86
C GLU A 79 -3.94 2.99 -23.47
N GLY A 80 -2.66 3.33 -23.38
CA GLY A 80 -2.01 3.59 -22.11
C GLY A 80 -0.51 3.81 -22.23
N GLU A 81 0.06 4.41 -21.21
CA GLU A 81 1.48 4.70 -21.11
C GLU A 81 2.04 4.19 -19.78
N ALA A 82 3.15 3.46 -19.86
CA ALA A 82 3.90 3.00 -18.70
C ALA A 82 4.99 4.01 -18.35
N THR A 83 4.99 4.47 -17.09
CA THR A 83 5.94 5.45 -16.55
C THR A 83 6.60 4.94 -15.28
N ILE A 84 7.84 5.38 -15.01
CA ILE A 84 8.51 5.00 -13.75
C ILE A 84 7.95 5.85 -12.62
N ASN A 85 7.44 5.19 -11.58
CA ASN A 85 6.90 5.83 -10.39
C ASN A 85 7.96 5.97 -9.28
N PHE A 86 8.74 4.90 -9.02
CA PHE A 86 9.82 4.95 -8.04
C PHE A 86 10.97 3.99 -8.41
N ARG A 87 12.13 4.26 -7.82
CA ARG A 87 13.32 3.41 -7.89
C ARG A 87 13.83 3.13 -6.50
N ARG A 88 14.20 1.89 -6.25
CA ARG A 88 14.94 1.42 -5.06
C ARG A 88 16.07 0.51 -5.56
N GLU A 89 17.04 0.17 -4.71
CA GLU A 89 18.26 -0.59 -5.09
C GLU A 89 18.02 -1.74 -6.10
N SER A 90 17.02 -2.58 -5.84
CA SER A 90 16.68 -3.73 -6.71
C SER A 90 15.23 -3.74 -7.17
N LYS A 91 14.48 -2.65 -7.01
CA LYS A 91 13.06 -2.56 -7.37
C LYS A 91 12.76 -1.32 -8.18
N VAL A 92 12.03 -1.51 -9.27
CA VAL A 92 11.51 -0.43 -10.11
C VAL A 92 9.99 -0.49 -10.08
N GLY A 93 9.38 0.60 -9.62
CA GLY A 93 7.92 0.78 -9.67
C GLY A 93 7.52 1.43 -10.98
N ILE A 94 6.60 0.82 -11.70
CA ILE A 94 6.05 1.32 -12.96
C ILE A 94 4.56 1.54 -12.76
N ASN A 95 4.09 2.74 -13.10
CA ASN A 95 2.67 3.06 -13.14
C ASN A 95 2.17 2.99 -14.59
N ILE A 96 0.98 2.43 -14.79
CA ILE A 96 0.31 2.41 -16.09
C ILE A 96 -0.85 3.39 -16.03
N ASP A 97 -0.74 4.46 -16.80
CA ASP A 97 -1.80 5.44 -16.99
C ASP A 97 -2.61 5.10 -18.24
N SER A 98 -3.92 4.88 -18.08
CA SER A 98 -4.80 4.45 -19.17
C SER A 98 -6.22 4.88 -18.92
N PRO A 99 -6.96 5.34 -19.95
CA PRO A 99 -8.41 5.51 -19.87
C PRO A 99 -9.14 4.19 -19.63
N ASP A 100 -8.51 3.05 -20.00
CA ASP A 100 -9.00 1.70 -19.83
C ASP A 100 -8.45 1.00 -18.58
N SER A 101 -8.05 1.76 -17.56
CA SER A 101 -7.42 1.27 -16.32
C SER A 101 -8.20 0.11 -15.68
N SER A 102 -9.53 0.14 -15.71
CA SER A 102 -10.39 -0.91 -15.17
C SER A 102 -10.17 -2.28 -15.83
N TYR A 103 -9.87 -2.32 -17.14
CA TYR A 103 -9.56 -3.56 -17.85
C TYR A 103 -8.11 -4.00 -17.62
N ILE A 104 -7.18 -3.05 -17.54
CA ILE A 104 -5.76 -3.31 -17.22
C ILE A 104 -5.65 -3.89 -15.80
N ILE A 105 -6.37 -3.34 -14.84
CA ILE A 105 -6.45 -3.86 -13.46
C ILE A 105 -7.15 -5.22 -13.46
N GLY A 106 -8.30 -5.30 -14.14
CA GLY A 106 -9.13 -6.49 -14.19
C GLY A 106 -9.82 -6.82 -12.85
N ARG A 107 -10.53 -7.95 -12.83
CA ARG A 107 -11.30 -8.35 -11.66
C ARG A 107 -10.39 -8.65 -10.45
N LYS A 108 -10.49 -7.85 -9.40
CA LYS A 108 -9.67 -7.96 -8.17
C LYS A 108 -8.15 -7.88 -8.46
N GLY A 109 -7.73 -7.07 -9.45
CA GLY A 109 -6.33 -6.88 -9.77
C GLY A 109 -5.63 -8.03 -10.51
N LYS A 110 -6.38 -9.04 -10.99
CA LYS A 110 -5.79 -10.25 -11.59
C LYS A 110 -5.02 -9.97 -12.88
N ASN A 111 -5.50 -9.04 -13.72
CA ASN A 111 -4.78 -8.70 -14.94
C ASN A 111 -3.51 -7.93 -14.60
N LEU A 112 -3.59 -7.01 -13.62
CA LEU A 112 -2.43 -6.26 -13.14
C LEU A 112 -1.35 -7.18 -12.55
N ASP A 113 -1.74 -8.21 -11.79
CA ASP A 113 -0.83 -9.23 -11.27
C ASP A 113 -0.19 -10.05 -12.39
N ALA A 114 -0.95 -10.39 -13.44
CA ALA A 114 -0.44 -11.10 -14.61
C ALA A 114 0.56 -10.22 -15.40
N ILE A 115 0.23 -8.95 -15.63
CA ILE A 115 1.12 -7.99 -16.28
C ILE A 115 2.43 -7.85 -15.49
N GLN A 116 2.34 -7.70 -14.18
CA GLN A 116 3.52 -7.64 -13.31
C GLN A 116 4.37 -8.91 -13.40
N LEU A 117 3.74 -10.08 -13.41
CA LEU A 117 4.47 -11.36 -13.54
C LEU A 117 5.25 -11.42 -14.85
N ILE A 118 4.60 -11.07 -15.97
CA ILE A 118 5.24 -11.06 -17.29
C ILE A 118 6.36 -10.02 -17.35
N ALA A 119 6.14 -8.82 -16.80
CA ALA A 119 7.15 -7.77 -16.72
C ALA A 119 8.38 -8.21 -15.90
N ASN A 120 8.17 -8.92 -14.79
CA ASN A 120 9.28 -9.47 -13.99
C ASN A 120 10.06 -10.55 -14.73
N VAL A 121 9.38 -11.42 -15.48
CA VAL A 121 10.06 -12.43 -16.30
C VAL A 121 10.89 -11.74 -17.41
N PHE A 122 10.34 -10.73 -18.06
CA PHE A 122 11.04 -9.98 -19.09
C PHE A 122 12.26 -9.24 -18.54
N ALA A 123 12.09 -8.48 -17.47
CA ALA A 123 13.17 -7.72 -16.83
C ALA A 123 14.26 -8.67 -16.27
N GLY A 124 13.88 -9.77 -15.63
CA GLY A 124 14.78 -10.76 -15.08
C GLY A 124 15.64 -11.51 -16.12
N ASN A 125 15.19 -11.58 -17.39
CA ASN A 125 16.01 -12.08 -18.48
C ASN A 125 17.13 -11.11 -18.90
N ILE A 126 16.97 -9.81 -18.57
CA ILE A 126 17.97 -8.78 -18.88
C ILE A 126 18.88 -8.58 -17.66
N ASP A 127 18.29 -8.47 -16.48
CA ASP A 127 18.98 -8.31 -15.20
C ASP A 127 18.25 -9.11 -14.11
N PRO A 128 18.82 -10.21 -13.60
CA PRO A 128 18.20 -11.10 -12.62
C PRO A 128 17.95 -10.43 -11.25
N ASP A 129 18.66 -9.35 -10.93
CA ASP A 129 18.58 -8.70 -9.63
C ASP A 129 17.44 -7.68 -9.57
N ILE A 130 16.91 -7.25 -10.72
CA ILE A 130 15.84 -6.26 -10.80
C ILE A 130 14.47 -6.91 -10.60
N LYS A 131 13.66 -6.29 -9.74
CA LYS A 131 12.25 -6.61 -9.55
C LYS A 131 11.36 -5.45 -10.00
N VAL A 132 10.38 -5.75 -10.82
CA VAL A 132 9.41 -4.78 -11.33
C VAL A 132 8.12 -4.88 -10.52
N VAL A 133 7.63 -3.75 -10.04
CA VAL A 133 6.31 -3.61 -9.42
C VAL A 133 5.46 -2.77 -10.35
N VAL A 134 4.34 -3.32 -10.81
CA VAL A 134 3.41 -2.63 -11.70
C VAL A 134 2.16 -2.24 -10.92
N ASP A 135 1.75 -0.98 -11.05
CA ASP A 135 0.48 -0.48 -10.51
C ASP A 135 -0.24 0.38 -11.55
N SER A 136 -1.50 0.67 -11.31
CA SER A 136 -2.32 1.57 -12.10
C SER A 136 -3.27 2.30 -11.16
N GLU A 137 -3.23 3.64 -11.19
CA GLU A 137 -4.09 4.52 -10.36
C GLU A 137 -4.06 4.21 -8.86
N ASP A 138 -2.94 3.82 -8.30
CA ASP A 138 -2.80 3.40 -6.89
C ASP A 138 -3.82 2.31 -6.50
N TYR A 139 -4.15 1.42 -7.45
CA TYR A 139 -5.16 0.38 -7.26
C TYR A 139 -4.85 -0.51 -6.06
N ARG A 140 -3.58 -0.91 -5.89
CA ARG A 140 -3.19 -1.83 -4.81
C ARG A 140 -3.52 -1.24 -3.44
N MET A 141 -3.16 0.00 -3.20
CA MET A 141 -3.46 0.68 -1.93
C MET A 141 -4.97 0.83 -1.70
N ARG A 142 -5.72 1.27 -2.72
CA ARG A 142 -7.18 1.40 -2.63
C ARG A 142 -7.87 0.05 -2.38
N HIS A 143 -7.37 -1.02 -2.99
CA HIS A 143 -7.91 -2.37 -2.82
C HIS A 143 -7.67 -2.91 -1.42
N GLU A 144 -6.48 -2.74 -0.87
CA GLU A 144 -6.14 -3.09 0.51
C GLU A 144 -7.02 -2.34 1.52
N GLU A 145 -7.19 -1.03 1.35
CA GLU A 145 -8.10 -0.24 2.18
C GLU A 145 -9.55 -0.74 2.11
N GLN A 146 -9.99 -1.13 0.92
CA GLN A 146 -11.34 -1.67 0.74
C GLN A 146 -11.53 -3.02 1.45
N ILE A 147 -10.53 -3.90 1.38
CA ILE A 147 -10.53 -5.19 2.09
C ILE A 147 -10.65 -4.96 3.60
N VAL A 148 -9.81 -4.09 4.15
CA VAL A 148 -9.81 -3.75 5.58
C VAL A 148 -11.14 -3.14 6.00
N ARG A 149 -11.66 -2.19 5.23
CA ARG A 149 -12.97 -1.57 5.48
C ARG A 149 -14.12 -2.59 5.49
N ASN A 150 -14.10 -3.54 4.54
CA ASN A 150 -15.10 -4.61 4.48
C ASN A 150 -14.96 -5.60 5.65
N ALA A 151 -13.73 -5.89 6.07
CA ALA A 151 -13.46 -6.72 7.23
C ALA A 151 -14.04 -6.10 8.52
N TYR A 152 -13.79 -4.81 8.78
CA TYR A 152 -14.36 -4.10 9.93
C TYR A 152 -15.89 -4.07 9.91
N LYS A 153 -16.51 -3.73 8.76
CA LYS A 153 -17.98 -3.74 8.62
C LYS A 153 -18.56 -5.11 8.93
N THR A 154 -17.90 -6.18 8.44
CA THR A 154 -18.38 -7.54 8.66
C THR A 154 -18.18 -7.97 10.12
N ALA A 155 -17.06 -7.61 10.75
CA ALA A 155 -16.79 -7.87 12.17
C ALA A 155 -17.84 -7.22 13.08
N GLU A 156 -18.22 -5.99 12.80
CA GLU A 156 -19.27 -5.28 13.54
C GLU A 156 -20.63 -5.98 13.42
N ILE A 157 -20.99 -6.45 12.22
CA ILE A 157 -22.22 -7.23 12.01
C ILE A 157 -22.16 -8.55 12.78
N VAL A 158 -21.03 -9.26 12.74
CA VAL A 158 -20.82 -10.53 13.45
C VAL A 158 -20.93 -10.30 14.96
N ARG A 159 -20.26 -9.29 15.51
CA ARG A 159 -20.34 -8.91 16.93
C ARG A 159 -21.78 -8.66 17.37
N ARG A 160 -22.53 -7.90 16.56
CA ARG A 160 -23.92 -7.53 16.87
C ARG A 160 -24.90 -8.69 16.76
N THR A 161 -24.69 -9.57 15.77
CA THR A 161 -25.66 -10.65 15.46
C THR A 161 -25.30 -11.99 16.08
N GLY A 162 -24.07 -12.18 16.52
CA GLY A 162 -23.54 -13.47 17.00
C GLY A 162 -23.35 -14.52 15.90
N LYS A 163 -23.64 -14.19 14.62
CA LYS A 163 -23.58 -15.12 13.49
C LYS A 163 -22.28 -14.93 12.72
N SER A 164 -21.50 -16.00 12.58
CA SER A 164 -20.27 -15.98 11.78
C SER A 164 -20.54 -15.63 10.31
N ARG A 165 -19.58 -14.97 9.65
CA ARG A 165 -19.63 -14.62 8.23
C ARG A 165 -18.32 -14.96 7.53
N LEU A 166 -18.42 -15.33 6.26
CA LEU A 166 -17.28 -15.51 5.36
C LEU A 166 -17.08 -14.23 4.53
N LEU A 167 -15.83 -13.82 4.42
CA LEU A 167 -15.40 -12.83 3.44
C LEU A 167 -15.20 -13.51 2.08
N ASP A 168 -15.06 -12.70 1.03
CA ASP A 168 -14.73 -13.19 -0.30
C ASP A 168 -13.41 -13.97 -0.32
N PRO A 169 -13.25 -14.91 -1.29
CA PRO A 169 -11.95 -15.54 -1.51
C PRO A 169 -10.88 -14.51 -1.86
N MET A 170 -9.73 -14.62 -1.19
CA MET A 170 -8.62 -13.70 -1.30
C MET A 170 -7.27 -14.42 -1.22
N ASN A 171 -6.22 -13.78 -1.70
CA ASN A 171 -4.86 -14.31 -1.70
C ASN A 171 -4.26 -14.38 -0.27
N PRO A 172 -3.11 -15.06 -0.06
CA PRO A 172 -2.50 -15.19 1.27
C PRO A 172 -2.15 -13.86 1.94
N PHE A 173 -1.69 -12.87 1.16
CA PHE A 173 -1.35 -11.54 1.67
C PHE A 173 -2.60 -10.80 2.15
N GLU A 174 -3.66 -10.79 1.35
CA GLU A 174 -4.95 -10.17 1.71
C GLU A 174 -5.56 -10.81 2.97
N ARG A 175 -5.45 -12.14 3.09
CA ARG A 175 -5.92 -12.84 4.30
C ARG A 175 -5.13 -12.43 5.55
N ARG A 176 -3.81 -12.28 5.42
CA ARG A 176 -2.97 -11.77 6.51
C ARG A 176 -3.37 -10.35 6.89
N LEU A 177 -3.64 -9.49 5.90
CA LEU A 177 -4.10 -8.13 6.13
C LEU A 177 -5.40 -8.10 6.96
N VAL A 178 -6.39 -8.95 6.61
CA VAL A 178 -7.64 -9.08 7.38
C VAL A 178 -7.38 -9.57 8.80
N HIS A 179 -6.55 -10.61 8.98
CA HIS A 179 -6.22 -11.13 10.31
C HIS A 179 -5.55 -10.06 11.18
N THR A 180 -4.58 -9.32 10.62
CA THR A 180 -3.89 -8.25 11.34
C THR A 180 -4.83 -7.09 11.67
N ALA A 181 -5.69 -6.69 10.73
CA ALA A 181 -6.65 -5.60 10.95
C ALA A 181 -7.68 -5.90 12.04
N LEU A 182 -8.07 -7.16 12.21
CA LEU A 182 -9.08 -7.57 13.20
C LEU A 182 -8.48 -8.19 14.47
N ASN A 183 -7.15 -8.25 14.60
CA ASN A 183 -6.49 -8.84 15.76
C ASN A 183 -6.92 -8.19 17.09
N ASP A 184 -7.04 -6.86 17.08
CA ASP A 184 -7.39 -6.08 18.27
C ASP A 184 -8.89 -5.71 18.31
N PHE A 185 -9.72 -6.36 17.47
CA PHE A 185 -11.15 -6.12 17.43
C PHE A 185 -11.88 -7.01 18.44
N GLU A 186 -12.35 -6.40 19.53
CA GLU A 186 -13.03 -7.12 20.62
C GLU A 186 -14.30 -7.85 20.17
N GLY A 187 -14.49 -9.08 20.65
CA GLY A 187 -15.69 -9.88 20.46
C GLY A 187 -15.76 -10.63 19.13
N VAL A 188 -14.68 -10.69 18.36
CA VAL A 188 -14.58 -11.52 17.15
C VAL A 188 -13.23 -12.22 17.06
N GLU A 189 -13.23 -13.37 16.40
CA GLU A 189 -12.05 -14.11 15.97
C GLU A 189 -12.09 -14.33 14.46
N THR A 190 -10.91 -14.51 13.86
CA THR A 190 -10.77 -14.73 12.42
C THR A 190 -10.09 -16.07 12.13
N LYS A 191 -10.65 -16.84 11.18
CA LYS A 191 -10.11 -18.12 10.74
C LYS A 191 -10.10 -18.22 9.23
N SER A 192 -8.96 -18.63 8.64
CA SER A 192 -8.89 -18.92 7.20
C SER A 192 -9.44 -20.30 6.90
N GLU A 193 -10.36 -20.40 5.93
CA GLU A 193 -11.03 -21.64 5.52
C GLU A 193 -10.99 -21.82 3.99
N GLY A 194 -11.01 -23.07 3.53
CA GLY A 194 -10.99 -23.44 2.12
C GLY A 194 -9.69 -24.14 1.71
N GLU A 195 -9.58 -24.44 0.42
CA GLU A 195 -8.45 -25.13 -0.19
C GLU A 195 -7.78 -24.27 -1.25
N GLY A 196 -6.54 -24.61 -1.62
CA GLY A 196 -5.79 -23.91 -2.65
C GLY A 196 -5.25 -22.54 -2.22
N LEU A 197 -4.93 -21.71 -3.21
CA LEU A 197 -4.31 -20.41 -3.03
C LEU A 197 -5.31 -19.36 -2.53
N TYR A 198 -6.50 -19.33 -3.12
CA TYR A 198 -7.56 -18.39 -2.79
C TYR A 198 -8.52 -18.98 -1.75
N LYS A 199 -8.24 -18.73 -0.47
CA LYS A 199 -9.08 -19.11 0.67
C LYS A 199 -9.92 -17.94 1.13
N GLN A 200 -10.93 -18.24 1.95
CA GLN A 200 -11.79 -17.24 2.59
C GLN A 200 -11.38 -17.04 4.04
N VAL A 201 -11.67 -15.87 4.58
CA VAL A 201 -11.57 -15.61 6.03
C VAL A 201 -12.98 -15.65 6.62
N ARG A 202 -13.18 -16.50 7.62
CA ARG A 202 -14.37 -16.53 8.45
C ARG A 202 -14.16 -15.63 9.65
N ILE A 203 -15.11 -14.75 9.91
CA ILE A 203 -15.18 -13.93 11.11
C ILE A 203 -16.23 -14.57 12.02
N ILE A 204 -15.84 -14.89 13.27
CA ILE A 204 -16.62 -15.63 14.25
C ILE A 204 -16.82 -14.74 15.47
N SER A 205 -18.02 -14.72 16.04
CA SER A 205 -18.29 -14.03 17.30
C SER A 205 -17.74 -14.84 18.47
N VAL A 206 -16.96 -14.19 19.31
CA VAL A 206 -16.52 -14.72 20.61
C VAL A 206 -17.38 -14.03 21.68
N LYS A 207 -18.03 -14.83 22.52
CA LYS A 207 -18.86 -14.36 23.64
C LYS A 207 -17.97 -14.06 24.84
#